data_feb07fe1249e00058235a4464ea1daa9
#
_entry.id   feb07fe1249e00058235a4464ea1daa9
#
_cell.length_a   1.000
_cell.length_b   1.000
_cell.length_c   1.000
_cell.angle_alpha   90.00
_cell.angle_beta   90.00
_cell.angle_gamma   90.00
#
_symmetry.space_group_name_H-M   'P 1'
#
loop_
_entity.id
_entity.type
_entity.pdbx_description
1 polymer ?
#
loop_
_entity_poly.entity_id
_entity_poly.type
_entity_poly.pdbx_seq_one_letter_code
_entity_poly.pdbx_strand_id
1 'polypeptide(L)'
;NIKAVLDAICNQLGPNSFEIPSHSDCSTSCPDCLRSWDNRRLHGLFDWRLALDVAALARGDKLPAARWFSRAPQLIKNFSKAFSQSLGGLTEIYVRGLPAIVRSDGSAAVLLGHPLWQHDPLGMHLNGDQADALAELKVAYPNAKVEVSDLFVLDRYPVRIFKQLAD
;
A
#
# COMPACT_ATOMS: atom_id res chain seq x y z
N ASN A 1 -6.85 -0.47 30.65
CA ASN A 1 -7.09 0.81 29.97
C ASN A 1 -6.62 0.69 28.51
N ILE A 2 -7.55 0.83 27.55
CA ILE A 2 -7.26 0.68 26.12
C ILE A 2 -6.14 1.63 25.65
N LYS A 3 -6.10 2.86 26.15
CA LYS A 3 -5.07 3.83 25.81
C LYS A 3 -3.67 3.32 26.17
N ALA A 4 -3.48 2.76 27.34
CA ALA A 4 -2.18 2.21 27.75
C ALA A 4 -1.73 1.04 26.84
N VAL A 5 -2.68 0.23 26.35
CA VAL A 5 -2.38 -0.85 25.40
C VAL A 5 -1.96 -0.26 24.05
N LEU A 6 -2.67 0.74 23.53
CA LEU A 6 -2.31 1.41 22.28
C LEU A 6 -0.94 2.13 22.40
N ASP A 7 -0.68 2.78 23.52
CA ASP A 7 0.61 3.42 23.80
C ASP A 7 1.75 2.38 23.84
N ALA A 8 1.52 1.23 24.45
CA ALA A 8 2.50 0.14 24.46
C ALA A 8 2.76 -0.40 23.04
N ILE A 9 1.72 -0.62 22.25
CA ILE A 9 1.87 -1.07 20.86
C ILE A 9 2.65 -0.04 20.04
N CYS A 10 2.25 1.22 20.07
CA CYS A 10 2.84 2.24 19.21
C CYS A 10 4.24 2.71 19.66
N ASN A 11 4.50 2.79 20.97
CA ASN A 11 5.71 3.39 21.51
C ASN A 11 6.75 2.37 22.01
N GLN A 12 6.30 1.25 22.55
CA GLN A 12 7.19 0.26 23.17
C GLN A 12 7.38 -0.99 22.32
N LEU A 13 6.28 -1.55 21.82
CA LEU A 13 6.31 -2.78 21.04
C LEU A 13 6.46 -2.48 19.53
N GLY A 14 5.78 -1.46 19.03
CA GLY A 14 5.73 -1.18 17.60
C GLY A 14 7.10 -0.89 17.00
N PRO A 15 7.72 0.25 17.26
CA PRO A 15 9.00 0.60 16.64
C PRO A 15 10.12 -0.38 16.98
N ASN A 16 10.20 -0.79 18.25
CA ASN A 16 11.28 -1.63 18.74
C ASN A 16 11.12 -3.12 18.39
N SER A 17 9.88 -3.60 18.23
CA SER A 17 9.62 -5.02 17.96
C SER A 17 9.45 -5.33 16.50
N PHE A 18 9.02 -4.36 15.66
CA PHE A 18 8.67 -4.60 14.26
C PHE A 18 9.60 -3.91 13.26
N GLU A 19 10.29 -2.84 13.65
CA GLU A 19 11.14 -2.05 12.75
C GLU A 19 12.64 -2.23 12.97
N ILE A 20 13.07 -3.04 13.95
CA ILE A 20 14.49 -3.29 14.26
C ILE A 20 14.88 -4.77 14.09
N PRO A 21 16.18 -5.11 14.21
CA PRO A 21 16.76 -6.40 13.78
C PRO A 21 16.07 -7.67 14.26
N SER A 22 15.39 -7.67 15.39
CA SER A 22 14.64 -8.84 15.87
C SER A 22 13.49 -9.26 14.96
N HIS A 23 13.02 -8.34 14.09
CA HIS A 23 11.96 -8.57 13.10
C HIS A 23 12.41 -8.29 11.66
N SER A 24 13.70 -8.18 11.40
CA SER A 24 14.26 -7.88 10.08
C SER A 24 13.75 -8.82 8.98
N ASP A 25 13.55 -10.09 9.33
CA ASP A 25 13.09 -11.12 8.39
C ASP A 25 11.57 -11.27 8.32
N CYS A 26 10.84 -10.54 9.16
CA CYS A 26 9.38 -10.56 9.16
C CYS A 26 8.82 -9.62 8.08
N SER A 27 8.64 -10.13 6.89
CA SER A 27 8.14 -9.34 5.75
C SER A 27 6.72 -8.82 5.97
N THR A 28 5.85 -9.55 6.67
CA THR A 28 4.43 -9.19 6.88
C THR A 28 3.88 -9.57 8.25
N SER A 29 4.07 -10.81 8.67
CA SER A 29 3.67 -11.31 9.98
C SER A 29 4.40 -12.63 10.28
N CYS A 30 4.65 -12.91 11.55
CA CYS A 30 5.28 -14.13 12.02
C CYS A 30 4.67 -14.57 13.36
N PRO A 31 5.02 -15.76 13.90
CA PRO A 31 4.55 -16.23 15.20
C PRO A 31 4.90 -15.30 16.36
N ASP A 32 6.02 -14.57 16.25
CA ASP A 32 6.48 -13.67 17.30
C ASP A 32 5.75 -12.31 17.30
N CYS A 33 4.91 -12.04 16.28
CA CYS A 33 4.14 -10.80 16.22
C CYS A 33 2.62 -11.02 16.16
N LEU A 34 2.07 -11.38 14.99
CA LEU A 34 0.63 -11.40 14.76
C LEU A 34 0.03 -12.80 14.58
N ARG A 35 0.87 -13.80 14.27
CA ARG A 35 0.37 -15.14 13.97
C ARG A 35 0.24 -15.97 15.25
N SER A 36 -0.90 -16.65 15.38
CA SER A 36 -1.14 -17.70 16.37
C SER A 36 -1.85 -18.88 15.71
N TRP A 37 -1.92 -19.99 16.41
CA TRP A 37 -2.66 -21.15 15.92
C TRP A 37 -4.13 -20.83 15.68
N ASP A 38 -4.75 -20.09 16.57
CA ASP A 38 -6.18 -19.77 16.54
C ASP A 38 -6.57 -18.89 15.36
N ASN A 39 -5.63 -18.03 14.88
CA ASN A 39 -5.87 -17.10 13.78
C ASN A 39 -5.29 -17.55 12.44
N ARG A 40 -4.86 -18.83 12.31
CA ARG A 40 -4.16 -19.33 11.12
C ARG A 40 -4.87 -19.09 9.78
N ARG A 41 -6.21 -19.05 9.79
CA ARG A 41 -7.00 -18.79 8.58
C ARG A 41 -6.85 -17.37 8.05
N LEU A 42 -6.40 -16.46 8.90
CA LEU A 42 -6.24 -15.04 8.59
C LEU A 42 -4.78 -14.63 8.32
N HIS A 43 -3.82 -15.56 8.42
CA HIS A 43 -2.40 -15.23 8.27
C HIS A 43 -2.06 -14.51 6.96
N GLY A 44 -2.77 -14.80 5.87
CA GLY A 44 -2.60 -14.12 4.58
C GLY A 44 -3.04 -12.66 4.56
N LEU A 45 -3.85 -12.24 5.55
CA LEU A 45 -4.36 -10.88 5.69
C LEU A 45 -3.52 -10.03 6.67
N PHE A 46 -2.67 -10.66 7.47
CA PHE A 46 -1.91 -9.95 8.49
C PHE A 46 -0.69 -9.25 7.91
N ASP A 47 -0.58 -7.98 8.26
CA ASP A 47 0.61 -7.17 8.07
C ASP A 47 0.83 -6.32 9.32
N TRP A 48 2.01 -6.45 9.94
CA TRP A 48 2.32 -5.72 11.16
C TRP A 48 2.31 -4.20 10.96
N ARG A 49 2.56 -3.72 9.72
CA ARG A 49 2.50 -2.29 9.39
C ARG A 49 1.07 -1.78 9.49
N LEU A 50 0.10 -2.54 8.94
CA LEU A 50 -1.32 -2.21 9.08
C LEU A 50 -1.77 -2.24 10.55
N ALA A 51 -1.31 -3.21 11.32
CA ALA A 51 -1.65 -3.28 12.75
C ALA A 51 -1.15 -2.03 13.50
N LEU A 52 0.07 -1.59 13.23
CA LEU A 52 0.63 -0.37 13.82
C LEU A 52 -0.11 0.89 13.34
N ASP A 53 -0.47 0.96 12.07
CA ASP A 53 -1.21 2.10 11.50
C ASP A 53 -2.61 2.22 12.10
N VAL A 54 -3.31 1.09 12.27
CA VAL A 54 -4.62 1.06 12.94
C VAL A 54 -4.48 1.45 14.42
N ALA A 55 -3.46 0.97 15.11
CA ALA A 55 -3.22 1.34 16.50
C ALA A 55 -2.90 2.85 16.65
N ALA A 56 -2.10 3.42 15.75
CA ALA A 56 -1.81 4.85 15.72
C ALA A 56 -3.08 5.67 15.50
N LEU A 57 -3.92 5.31 14.52
CA LEU A 57 -5.20 5.95 14.28
C LEU A 57 -6.16 5.85 15.48
N ALA A 58 -6.24 4.67 16.12
CA ALA A 58 -7.08 4.45 17.30
C ALA A 58 -6.60 5.29 18.50
N ARG A 59 -5.32 5.64 18.56
CA ARG A 59 -4.75 6.55 19.55
C ARG A 59 -5.04 8.04 19.23
N GLY A 60 -5.44 8.35 18.02
CA GLY A 60 -5.69 9.71 17.53
C GLY A 60 -4.50 10.35 16.80
N ASP A 61 -3.49 9.56 16.46
CA ASP A 61 -2.33 10.03 15.70
C ASP A 61 -2.67 10.20 14.21
N LYS A 62 -1.83 10.96 13.52
CA LYS A 62 -1.85 11.00 12.05
C LYS A 62 -1.34 9.66 11.49
N LEU A 63 -1.89 9.23 10.37
CA LEU A 63 -1.47 8.02 9.68
C LEU A 63 -0.01 8.13 9.19
N PRO A 64 0.90 7.25 9.64
CA PRO A 64 2.31 7.31 9.25
C PRO A 64 2.55 6.68 7.86
N ALA A 65 2.19 7.40 6.81
CA ALA A 65 2.20 6.92 5.43
C ALA A 65 3.58 6.42 4.94
N ALA A 66 4.67 6.97 5.47
CA ALA A 66 6.04 6.62 5.09
C ALA A 66 6.36 5.12 5.24
N ARG A 67 5.76 4.43 6.21
CA ARG A 67 5.95 2.99 6.45
C ARG A 67 5.58 2.13 5.23
N TRP A 68 4.57 2.54 4.48
CA TRP A 68 4.17 1.87 3.25
C TRP A 68 4.91 2.40 2.02
N PHE A 69 5.02 3.71 1.88
CA PHE A 69 5.62 4.31 0.69
C PHE A 69 7.12 4.02 0.55
N SER A 70 7.84 3.77 1.64
CA SER A 70 9.23 3.30 1.59
C SER A 70 9.40 1.94 0.87
N ARG A 71 8.34 1.11 0.82
CA ARG A 71 8.34 -0.20 0.14
C ARG A 71 7.91 -0.12 -1.32
N ALA A 72 7.28 0.97 -1.73
CA ALA A 72 6.68 1.09 -3.06
C ALA A 72 7.67 0.75 -4.20
N PRO A 73 8.92 1.24 -4.22
CA PRO A 73 9.85 0.93 -5.31
C PRO A 73 10.10 -0.58 -5.46
N GLN A 74 10.26 -1.29 -4.35
CA GLN A 74 10.49 -2.74 -4.39
C GLN A 74 9.26 -3.52 -4.84
N LEU A 75 8.07 -3.12 -4.38
CA LEU A 75 6.81 -3.76 -4.77
C LEU A 75 6.53 -3.56 -6.27
N ILE A 76 6.70 -2.33 -6.76
CA ILE A 76 6.52 -2.01 -8.18
C ILE A 76 7.55 -2.75 -9.05
N LYS A 77 8.81 -2.81 -8.62
CA LYS A 77 9.85 -3.57 -9.31
C LYS A 77 9.49 -5.05 -9.44
N ASN A 78 8.99 -5.66 -8.35
CA ASN A 78 8.55 -7.06 -8.37
C ASN A 78 7.36 -7.28 -9.31
N PHE A 79 6.38 -6.37 -9.27
CA PHE A 79 5.23 -6.38 -10.16
C PHE A 79 5.66 -6.22 -11.63
N SER A 80 6.49 -5.24 -11.94
CA SER A 80 6.98 -4.99 -13.29
C SER A 80 7.77 -6.19 -13.84
N LYS A 81 8.60 -6.83 -13.00
CA LYS A 81 9.33 -8.04 -13.39
C LYS A 81 8.38 -9.17 -13.78
N ALA A 82 7.24 -9.30 -13.10
CA ALA A 82 6.28 -10.37 -13.34
C ALA A 82 5.36 -10.10 -14.55
N PHE A 83 4.96 -8.85 -14.78
CA PHE A 83 3.83 -8.53 -15.67
C PHE A 83 4.15 -7.56 -16.80
N SER A 84 5.30 -6.89 -16.81
CA SER A 84 5.61 -5.86 -17.81
C SER A 84 5.53 -6.39 -19.26
N GLN A 85 6.05 -7.59 -19.51
CA GLN A 85 5.98 -8.19 -20.84
C GLN A 85 4.55 -8.41 -21.32
N SER A 86 3.69 -8.92 -20.45
CA SER A 86 2.28 -9.20 -20.78
C SER A 86 1.45 -7.92 -20.97
N LEU A 87 1.88 -6.79 -20.39
CA LEU A 87 1.21 -5.49 -20.47
C LEU A 87 1.83 -4.56 -21.53
N GLY A 88 2.79 -5.03 -22.31
CA GLY A 88 3.44 -4.21 -23.35
C GLY A 88 4.41 -3.16 -22.80
N GLY A 89 4.89 -3.34 -21.59
CA GLY A 89 5.80 -2.43 -20.89
C GLY A 89 5.10 -1.64 -19.79
N LEU A 90 5.84 -1.36 -18.72
CA LEU A 90 5.38 -0.59 -17.56
C LEU A 90 6.41 0.47 -17.19
N THR A 91 5.93 1.63 -16.76
CA THR A 91 6.73 2.73 -16.24
C THR A 91 6.26 3.07 -14.83
N GLU A 92 7.20 3.17 -13.90
CA GLU A 92 6.95 3.72 -12.56
C GLU A 92 7.10 5.24 -12.61
N ILE A 93 6.13 5.94 -12.06
CA ILE A 93 6.19 7.39 -11.88
C ILE A 93 5.74 7.76 -10.48
N TYR A 94 6.08 8.98 -10.07
CA TYR A 94 5.61 9.55 -8.80
C TYR A 94 4.85 10.85 -9.10
N VAL A 95 3.62 10.93 -8.61
CA VAL A 95 2.75 12.09 -8.75
C VAL A 95 2.46 12.63 -7.35
N ARG A 96 2.91 13.84 -7.05
CA ARG A 96 2.81 14.46 -5.70
C ARG A 96 3.35 13.54 -4.58
N GLY A 97 4.39 12.75 -4.90
CA GLY A 97 4.99 11.81 -3.96
C GLY A 97 4.26 10.46 -3.85
N LEU A 98 3.13 10.26 -4.52
CA LEU A 98 2.44 8.97 -4.58
C LEU A 98 2.91 8.16 -5.78
N PRO A 99 3.21 6.86 -5.61
CA PRO A 99 3.63 6.00 -6.70
C PRO A 99 2.47 5.67 -7.62
N ALA A 100 2.74 5.62 -8.92
CA ALA A 100 1.81 5.13 -9.92
C ALA A 100 2.52 4.22 -10.92
N ILE A 101 1.78 3.25 -11.44
CA ILE A 101 2.22 2.36 -12.52
C ILE A 101 1.44 2.74 -13.77
N VAL A 102 2.16 3.03 -14.83
CA VAL A 102 1.58 3.44 -16.13
C VAL A 102 2.04 2.45 -17.18
N ARG A 103 1.14 2.03 -18.07
CA ARG A 103 1.52 1.28 -19.27
C ARG A 103 2.38 2.14 -20.19
N SER A 104 3.37 1.55 -20.83
CA SER A 104 4.31 2.28 -21.71
C SER A 104 3.62 2.94 -22.91
N ASP A 105 2.45 2.44 -23.33
CA ASP A 105 1.61 3.03 -24.38
C ASP A 105 0.72 4.17 -23.87
N GLY A 106 0.70 4.43 -22.57
CA GLY A 106 -0.11 5.48 -21.95
C GLY A 106 -1.61 5.20 -21.91
N SER A 107 -2.05 3.97 -22.18
CA SER A 107 -3.48 3.61 -22.26
C SER A 107 -4.13 3.36 -20.89
N ALA A 108 -3.34 2.96 -19.90
CA ALA A 108 -3.83 2.69 -18.55
C ALA A 108 -2.81 3.09 -17.48
N ALA A 109 -3.32 3.51 -16.33
CA ALA A 109 -2.49 3.85 -15.16
C ALA A 109 -3.21 3.46 -13.87
N VAL A 110 -2.45 3.08 -12.85
CA VAL A 110 -2.95 2.83 -11.49
C VAL A 110 -2.16 3.68 -10.51
N LEU A 111 -2.86 4.57 -9.81
CA LEU A 111 -2.32 5.35 -8.69
C LEU A 111 -2.39 4.52 -7.41
N LEU A 112 -1.29 4.41 -6.70
CA LEU A 112 -1.17 3.57 -5.50
C LEU A 112 -1.17 4.44 -4.24
N GLY A 113 -2.17 4.22 -3.40
CA GLY A 113 -2.32 4.90 -2.13
C GLY A 113 -1.88 4.06 -0.92
N HIS A 114 -2.13 4.63 0.27
CA HIS A 114 -1.98 3.92 1.53
C HIS A 114 -3.13 2.92 1.70
N PRO A 115 -2.89 1.69 2.23
CA PRO A 115 -3.94 0.66 2.36
C PRO A 115 -5.17 1.05 3.19
N LEU A 116 -5.02 2.00 4.12
CA LEU A 116 -6.15 2.51 4.94
C LEU A 116 -6.83 3.74 4.34
N TRP A 117 -6.42 4.21 3.17
CA TRP A 117 -7.14 5.25 2.45
C TRP A 117 -8.31 4.65 1.67
N GLN A 118 -9.36 5.42 1.48
CA GLN A 118 -10.44 5.03 0.58
C GLN A 118 -9.97 5.02 -0.87
N HIS A 119 -10.40 4.00 -1.62
CA HIS A 119 -10.09 3.83 -3.03
C HIS A 119 -11.38 3.92 -3.84
N ASP A 120 -11.97 5.12 -3.87
CA ASP A 120 -13.15 5.39 -4.68
C ASP A 120 -12.71 5.69 -6.13
N PRO A 121 -13.08 4.84 -7.10
CA PRO A 121 -12.77 5.07 -8.51
C PRO A 121 -13.33 6.37 -9.08
N LEU A 122 -14.41 6.87 -8.50
CA LEU A 122 -15.02 8.14 -8.90
C LEU A 122 -14.33 9.36 -8.30
N GLY A 123 -13.44 9.17 -7.33
CA GLY A 123 -12.66 10.23 -6.70
C GLY A 123 -13.42 11.09 -5.70
N MET A 124 -14.68 10.74 -5.35
CA MET A 124 -15.51 11.57 -4.48
C MET A 124 -15.15 11.51 -3.00
N HIS A 125 -14.45 10.45 -2.58
CA HIS A 125 -14.11 10.19 -1.17
C HIS A 125 -12.63 9.88 -0.96
N LEU A 126 -11.77 10.30 -1.88
CA LEU A 126 -10.32 10.10 -1.74
C LEU A 126 -9.74 11.03 -0.67
N ASN A 127 -8.64 10.59 -0.06
CA ASN A 127 -7.77 11.48 0.71
C ASN A 127 -7.32 12.65 -0.17
N GLY A 128 -7.17 13.85 0.41
CA GLY A 128 -6.83 15.07 -0.34
C GLY A 128 -5.59 14.91 -1.23
N ASP A 129 -4.49 14.38 -0.68
CA ASP A 129 -3.26 14.16 -1.44
C ASP A 129 -3.46 13.17 -2.61
N GLN A 130 -4.29 12.14 -2.39
CA GLN A 130 -4.62 11.14 -3.42
C GLN A 130 -5.53 11.73 -4.50
N ALA A 131 -6.49 12.57 -4.13
CA ALA A 131 -7.37 13.25 -5.07
C ALA A 131 -6.58 14.20 -5.98
N ASP A 132 -5.68 14.99 -5.40
CA ASP A 132 -4.81 15.91 -6.14
C ASP A 132 -3.86 15.16 -7.08
N ALA A 133 -3.25 14.07 -6.61
CA ALA A 133 -2.38 13.23 -7.43
C ALA A 133 -3.14 12.55 -8.57
N LEU A 134 -4.37 12.09 -8.31
CA LEU A 134 -5.23 11.52 -9.35
C LEU A 134 -5.60 12.55 -10.43
N ALA A 135 -5.92 13.76 -10.03
CA ALA A 135 -6.22 14.85 -10.97
C ALA A 135 -5.01 15.17 -11.86
N GLU A 136 -3.82 15.28 -11.26
CA GLU A 136 -2.58 15.52 -11.99
C GLU A 136 -2.23 14.37 -12.95
N LEU A 137 -2.40 13.12 -12.49
CA LEU A 137 -2.17 11.93 -13.31
C LEU A 137 -3.10 11.88 -14.53
N LYS A 138 -4.39 12.23 -14.37
CA LYS A 138 -5.35 12.33 -15.47
C LYS A 138 -5.01 13.44 -16.46
N VAL A 139 -4.43 14.54 -15.99
CA VAL A 139 -3.94 15.61 -16.88
C VAL A 139 -2.70 15.15 -17.67
N ALA A 140 -1.78 14.46 -17.02
CA ALA A 140 -0.58 13.96 -17.68
C ALA A 140 -0.86 12.84 -18.71
N TYR A 141 -1.91 12.05 -18.46
CA TYR A 141 -2.33 10.92 -19.32
C TYR A 141 -3.82 11.03 -19.65
N PRO A 142 -4.23 12.00 -20.51
CA PRO A 142 -5.64 12.30 -20.74
C PRO A 142 -6.43 11.19 -21.43
N ASN A 143 -5.75 10.29 -22.12
CA ASN A 143 -6.37 9.14 -22.80
C ASN A 143 -6.25 7.84 -22.00
N ALA A 144 -5.60 7.86 -20.83
CA ALA A 144 -5.44 6.68 -20.01
C ALA A 144 -6.72 6.39 -19.22
N LYS A 145 -7.07 5.12 -19.11
CA LYS A 145 -7.95 4.64 -18.06
C LYS A 145 -7.17 4.70 -16.74
N VAL A 146 -7.50 5.65 -15.89
CA VAL A 146 -6.80 5.84 -14.60
C VAL A 146 -7.64 5.28 -13.47
N GLU A 147 -7.09 4.29 -12.77
CA GLU A 147 -7.69 3.69 -11.58
C GLU A 147 -6.87 3.98 -10.32
N VAL A 148 -7.49 3.76 -9.16
CA VAL A 148 -6.87 3.92 -7.85
C VAL A 148 -6.83 2.58 -7.15
N SER A 149 -5.71 2.27 -6.52
CA SER A 149 -5.53 1.09 -5.70
C SER A 149 -4.57 1.41 -4.53
N ASP A 150 -4.04 0.39 -3.88
CA ASP A 150 -3.14 0.56 -2.75
C ASP A 150 -1.96 -0.42 -2.77
N LEU A 151 -0.98 -0.13 -1.92
CA LEU A 151 0.24 -0.90 -1.81
C LEU A 151 0.03 -2.29 -1.19
N PHE A 152 -1.01 -2.51 -0.39
CA PHE A 152 -1.33 -3.84 0.12
C PHE A 152 -1.93 -4.73 -0.98
N VAL A 153 -2.80 -4.17 -1.83
CA VAL A 153 -3.32 -4.88 -3.01
C VAL A 153 -2.19 -5.22 -3.97
N LEU A 154 -1.25 -4.29 -4.21
CA LEU A 154 -0.09 -4.56 -5.05
C LEU A 154 0.77 -5.71 -4.49
N ASP A 155 0.99 -5.76 -3.17
CA ASP A 155 1.80 -6.79 -2.50
C ASP A 155 1.10 -8.16 -2.47
N ARG A 156 -0.20 -8.19 -2.14
CA ARG A 156 -0.93 -9.44 -1.84
C ARG A 156 -1.79 -9.96 -2.99
N TYR A 157 -2.26 -9.07 -3.83
CA TYR A 157 -3.19 -9.38 -4.91
C TYR A 157 -2.76 -8.75 -6.24
N PRO A 158 -1.49 -8.93 -6.68
CA PRO A 158 -0.95 -8.22 -7.85
C PRO A 158 -1.75 -8.46 -9.12
N VAL A 159 -2.46 -9.58 -9.21
CA VAL A 159 -3.35 -9.87 -10.35
C VAL A 159 -4.52 -8.87 -10.44
N ARG A 160 -4.93 -8.23 -9.33
CA ARG A 160 -5.94 -7.16 -9.40
C ARG A 160 -5.39 -5.93 -10.10
N ILE A 161 -4.16 -5.52 -9.76
CA ILE A 161 -3.47 -4.43 -10.44
C ILE A 161 -3.22 -4.77 -11.92
N PHE A 162 -2.84 -6.02 -12.21
CA PHE A 162 -2.70 -6.48 -13.59
C PHE A 162 -4.00 -6.29 -14.39
N LYS A 163 -5.16 -6.68 -13.85
CA LYS A 163 -6.45 -6.50 -14.51
C LYS A 163 -6.79 -5.03 -14.73
N GLN A 164 -6.56 -4.17 -13.75
CA GLN A 164 -6.79 -2.73 -13.86
C GLN A 164 -5.95 -2.09 -14.98
N LEU A 165 -4.76 -2.64 -15.26
CA LEU A 165 -3.89 -2.17 -16.33
C LEU A 165 -4.13 -2.86 -17.68
N ALA A 166 -4.79 -4.02 -17.71
CA ALA A 166 -5.03 -4.80 -18.92
C ALA A 166 -6.33 -4.41 -19.64
N ASP A 167 -7.34 -4.01 -18.87
CA ASP A 167 -8.69 -3.65 -19.33
C ASP A 167 -8.76 -2.16 -19.75
#